data_2268b9c25865b257a5e194a9b1cd28ee
#
_entry.id   2268b9c25865b257a5e194a9b1cd28ee
#
_cell.length_a   1.000
_cell.length_b   1.000
_cell.length_c   1.000
_cell.angle_alpha   90.00
_cell.angle_beta   90.00
_cell.angle_gamma   90.00
#
_symmetry.space_group_name_H-M   'P 1'
#
loop_
_entity.id
_entity.type
_entity.pdbx_description
1 polymer ?
#
loop_
_entity_poly.entity_id
_entity_poly.type
_entity_poly.pdbx_seq_one_letter_code
_entity_poly.pdbx_strand_id
1 'polypeptide(L)'
;MKKGILYLLTMIFALSTATALAAEPADAPVSMRERMEKIRVESDPVYQAEKAKRMENMPKVAVLYVNNAETTYNDEVDGVVLGNLEKCINDDKYIYINGEPYIEKLNKVGIVDITTAERADIVDAFEGEDVDYVVFIEVQPFIARDKVTFFTVGKDITTTVPLKIIDLVNGKYLYNGKFTEKASDSTMIGGIGNKSVAMKALNKINEQITSVLTVRLPEEKPVAVAADKK
;
A
#
# COMPACT_ATOMS: atom_id res chain seq x y z
N MET A 1 13.27 56.47 -31.50
CA MET A 1 13.25 55.64 -30.31
C MET A 1 12.04 54.67 -30.27
N LYS A 2 11.55 54.13 -31.39
CA LYS A 2 10.37 53.22 -31.42
C LYS A 2 10.67 51.83 -32.03
N LYS A 3 11.89 51.55 -32.42
CA LYS A 3 12.29 50.25 -33.03
C LYS A 3 13.03 49.30 -32.07
N GLY A 4 13.49 49.76 -30.90
CA GLY A 4 14.19 48.91 -29.93
C GLY A 4 13.25 48.10 -29.00
N ILE A 5 12.00 48.55 -28.81
CA ILE A 5 11.05 47.88 -27.91
C ILE A 5 10.44 46.65 -28.55
N LEU A 6 10.37 46.59 -29.89
CA LEU A 6 9.78 45.46 -30.60
C LEU A 6 10.68 44.24 -30.62
N TYR A 7 12.02 44.42 -30.57
CA TYR A 7 12.95 43.31 -30.52
C TYR A 7 13.09 42.69 -29.13
N LEU A 8 12.77 43.43 -28.06
CA LEU A 8 12.81 42.90 -26.70
C LEU A 8 11.59 41.99 -26.41
N LEU A 9 10.42 42.33 -27.02
CA LEU A 9 9.21 41.53 -26.84
C LEU A 9 9.25 40.22 -27.61
N THR A 10 9.97 40.13 -28.74
CA THR A 10 10.09 38.90 -29.50
C THR A 10 11.10 37.94 -28.90
N MET A 11 12.11 38.39 -28.13
CA MET A 11 13.07 37.51 -27.45
C MET A 11 12.47 36.88 -26.19
N ILE A 12 11.50 37.52 -25.53
CA ILE A 12 10.86 36.94 -24.32
C ILE A 12 9.88 35.82 -24.70
N PHE A 13 9.32 35.82 -25.92
CA PHE A 13 8.43 34.78 -26.38
C PHE A 13 9.17 33.51 -26.91
N ALA A 14 10.44 33.63 -27.25
CA ALA A 14 11.23 32.50 -27.75
C ALA A 14 11.88 31.65 -26.64
N LEU A 15 11.87 32.10 -25.37
CA LEU A 15 12.45 31.39 -24.25
C LEU A 15 11.44 30.61 -23.39
N SER A 16 10.14 30.72 -23.69
CA SER A 16 9.08 30.05 -22.91
C SER A 16 8.56 28.73 -23.54
N THR A 17 9.18 28.23 -24.59
CA THR A 17 8.74 26.99 -25.26
C THR A 17 9.68 25.78 -25.09
N ALA A 18 10.61 25.82 -24.16
CA ALA A 18 11.59 24.76 -24.00
C ALA A 18 11.66 24.17 -22.58
N THR A 19 10.52 23.97 -21.90
CA THR A 19 10.43 23.07 -20.74
C THR A 19 9.02 22.50 -20.59
N ALA A 20 8.45 22.01 -21.68
CA ALA A 20 7.51 20.90 -21.55
C ALA A 20 8.36 19.64 -21.50
N LEU A 21 8.97 19.36 -20.34
CA LEU A 21 9.47 18.03 -20.05
C LEU A 21 8.22 17.14 -20.08
N ALA A 22 8.14 16.29 -21.09
CA ALA A 22 7.14 15.28 -21.24
C ALA A 22 7.13 14.46 -19.95
N ALA A 23 6.14 14.70 -19.09
CA ALA A 23 5.68 13.66 -18.21
C ALA A 23 5.21 12.56 -19.17
N GLU A 24 5.88 11.43 -19.21
CA GLU A 24 5.37 10.24 -19.86
C GLU A 24 3.97 9.99 -19.31
N PRO A 25 2.95 9.90 -20.16
CA PRO A 25 1.63 9.52 -19.69
C PRO A 25 1.74 8.09 -19.16
N ALA A 26 1.55 7.92 -17.86
CA ALA A 26 1.63 6.65 -17.15
C ALA A 26 0.59 5.62 -17.63
N ASP A 27 -0.21 5.91 -18.66
CA ASP A 27 -1.14 4.98 -19.31
C ASP A 27 -1.30 5.36 -20.79
N ALA A 28 -0.30 5.02 -21.60
CA ALA A 28 -0.54 4.95 -23.04
C ALA A 28 -1.59 3.85 -23.28
N PRO A 29 -2.69 4.11 -24.02
CA PRO A 29 -3.70 3.09 -24.27
C PRO A 29 -3.05 1.90 -24.97
N VAL A 30 -3.03 0.75 -24.31
CA VAL A 30 -2.52 -0.52 -24.83
C VAL A 30 -3.17 -0.76 -26.17
N SER A 31 -2.38 -0.93 -27.24
CA SER A 31 -2.88 -1.08 -28.60
C SER A 31 -3.83 -2.29 -28.69
N MET A 32 -4.80 -2.22 -29.59
CA MET A 32 -5.76 -3.31 -29.81
C MET A 32 -5.02 -4.62 -30.16
N ARG A 33 -3.87 -4.51 -30.83
CA ARG A 33 -3.01 -5.65 -31.19
C ARG A 33 -2.39 -6.31 -29.95
N GLU A 34 -1.88 -5.52 -29.01
CA GLU A 34 -1.32 -6.02 -27.75
C GLU A 34 -2.39 -6.66 -26.87
N ARG A 35 -3.62 -6.09 -26.85
CA ARG A 35 -4.76 -6.72 -26.15
C ARG A 35 -5.13 -8.07 -26.78
N MET A 36 -5.18 -8.17 -28.09
CA MET A 36 -5.48 -9.41 -28.80
C MET A 36 -4.38 -10.47 -28.60
N GLU A 37 -3.12 -10.06 -28.58
CA GLU A 37 -1.99 -10.94 -28.34
C GLU A 37 -1.99 -11.46 -26.90
N LYS A 38 -2.29 -10.60 -25.93
CA LYS A 38 -2.47 -10.96 -24.52
C LYS A 38 -3.60 -11.99 -24.34
N ILE A 39 -4.77 -11.75 -24.95
CA ILE A 39 -5.91 -12.69 -24.92
C ILE A 39 -5.52 -14.03 -25.55
N ARG A 40 -4.77 -14.01 -26.65
CA ARG A 40 -4.31 -15.24 -27.35
C ARG A 40 -3.35 -16.05 -26.46
N VAL A 41 -2.39 -15.40 -25.83
CA VAL A 41 -1.45 -16.05 -24.89
C VAL A 41 -2.20 -16.57 -23.67
N GLU A 42 -3.09 -15.79 -23.09
CA GLU A 42 -3.91 -16.20 -21.95
C GLU A 42 -4.87 -17.35 -22.27
N SER A 43 -5.28 -17.54 -23.52
CA SER A 43 -6.13 -18.66 -23.95
C SER A 43 -5.36 -19.91 -24.40
N ASP A 44 -4.03 -19.86 -24.44
CA ASP A 44 -3.19 -21.02 -24.79
C ASP A 44 -3.28 -22.11 -23.70
N PRO A 45 -3.68 -23.34 -24.00
CA PRO A 45 -3.77 -24.42 -23.03
C PRO A 45 -2.44 -24.73 -22.30
N VAL A 46 -1.31 -24.56 -23.00
CA VAL A 46 0.03 -24.76 -22.40
C VAL A 46 0.31 -23.68 -21.38
N TYR A 47 0.06 -22.42 -21.74
CA TYR A 47 0.21 -21.30 -20.82
C TYR A 47 -0.70 -21.45 -19.58
N GLN A 48 -1.95 -21.87 -19.77
CA GLN A 48 -2.88 -22.10 -18.66
C GLN A 48 -2.41 -23.22 -17.73
N ALA A 49 -1.88 -24.33 -18.30
CA ALA A 49 -1.35 -25.43 -17.51
C ALA A 49 -0.09 -25.02 -16.72
N GLU A 50 0.81 -24.24 -17.31
CA GLU A 50 1.99 -23.70 -16.62
C GLU A 50 1.60 -22.70 -15.53
N LYS A 51 0.65 -21.81 -15.81
CA LYS A 51 0.11 -20.86 -14.84
C LYS A 51 -0.54 -21.59 -13.67
N ALA A 52 -1.36 -22.61 -13.91
CA ALA A 52 -1.98 -23.41 -12.86
C ALA A 52 -0.94 -24.10 -11.98
N LYS A 53 0.09 -24.72 -12.59
CA LYS A 53 1.19 -25.35 -11.86
C LYS A 53 2.00 -24.35 -11.02
N ARG A 54 2.21 -23.13 -11.55
CA ARG A 54 2.87 -22.04 -10.81
C ARG A 54 2.02 -21.61 -9.62
N MET A 55 0.72 -21.40 -9.81
CA MET A 55 -0.22 -21.01 -8.74
C MET A 55 -0.32 -22.07 -7.63
N GLU A 56 -0.20 -23.36 -7.96
CA GLU A 56 -0.19 -24.44 -6.97
C GLU A 56 0.97 -24.32 -5.97
N ASN A 57 2.11 -23.77 -6.40
CA ASN A 57 3.29 -23.59 -5.58
C ASN A 57 3.41 -22.18 -4.98
N MET A 58 2.55 -21.22 -5.37
CA MET A 58 2.58 -19.88 -4.83
C MET A 58 2.05 -19.83 -3.40
N PRO A 59 2.69 -19.07 -2.50
CA PRO A 59 2.18 -18.90 -1.15
C PRO A 59 0.88 -18.07 -1.14
N LYS A 60 -0.04 -18.46 -0.27
CA LYS A 60 -1.32 -17.82 -0.03
C LYS A 60 -1.19 -16.82 1.11
N VAL A 61 -1.48 -15.57 0.83
CA VAL A 61 -1.32 -14.46 1.76
C VAL A 61 -2.66 -13.82 2.07
N ALA A 62 -3.13 -13.93 3.30
CA ALA A 62 -4.31 -13.22 3.75
C ALA A 62 -3.94 -11.83 4.27
N VAL A 63 -4.70 -10.82 3.86
CA VAL A 63 -4.50 -9.44 4.30
C VAL A 63 -5.62 -9.05 5.25
N LEU A 64 -5.28 -8.82 6.51
CA LEU A 64 -6.14 -8.23 7.53
C LEU A 64 -5.87 -6.72 7.57
N TYR A 65 -6.80 -5.94 7.04
CA TYR A 65 -6.69 -4.49 6.98
C TYR A 65 -7.74 -3.83 7.86
N VAL A 66 -7.32 -2.86 8.67
CA VAL A 66 -8.20 -2.05 9.51
C VAL A 66 -7.88 -0.57 9.34
N ASN A 67 -8.89 0.22 9.03
CA ASN A 67 -8.77 1.67 8.95
C ASN A 67 -9.42 2.33 10.16
N ASN A 68 -8.59 2.76 11.10
CA ASN A 68 -8.95 3.55 12.29
C ASN A 68 -8.52 5.02 12.15
N ALA A 69 -8.32 5.53 10.92
CA ALA A 69 -7.82 6.90 10.71
C ALA A 69 -8.76 7.99 11.23
N GLU A 70 -10.06 7.67 11.44
CA GLU A 70 -11.09 8.60 11.97
C GLU A 70 -11.18 9.90 11.17
N THR A 71 -11.22 9.80 9.85
CA THR A 71 -11.24 10.96 8.94
C THR A 71 -12.51 11.01 8.09
N THR A 72 -12.75 12.15 7.44
CA THR A 72 -13.81 12.30 6.44
C THR A 72 -13.39 11.82 5.05
N TYR A 73 -12.16 11.32 4.90
CA TYR A 73 -11.56 10.83 3.64
C TYR A 73 -10.98 9.41 3.81
N ASN A 74 -11.71 8.55 4.55
CA ASN A 74 -11.30 7.16 4.78
C ASN A 74 -11.14 6.37 3.49
N ASP A 75 -12.04 6.57 2.50
CA ASP A 75 -11.96 5.87 1.21
C ASP A 75 -10.64 6.14 0.47
N GLU A 76 -10.10 7.35 0.59
CA GLU A 76 -8.80 7.66 -0.01
C GLU A 76 -7.63 7.06 0.78
N VAL A 77 -7.77 6.96 2.11
CA VAL A 77 -6.80 6.24 2.95
C VAL A 77 -6.77 4.77 2.53
N ASP A 78 -7.95 4.15 2.41
CA ASP A 78 -8.09 2.75 1.96
C ASP A 78 -7.48 2.55 0.57
N GLY A 79 -7.83 3.43 -0.38
CA GLY A 79 -7.29 3.36 -1.74
C GLY A 79 -5.76 3.45 -1.80
N VAL A 80 -5.15 4.28 -0.96
CA VAL A 80 -3.69 4.44 -0.90
C VAL A 80 -3.02 3.22 -0.27
N VAL A 81 -3.56 2.68 0.83
CA VAL A 81 -2.96 1.54 1.54
C VAL A 81 -3.21 0.24 0.78
N LEU A 82 -4.47 -0.05 0.44
CA LEU A 82 -4.82 -1.28 -0.28
C LEU A 82 -4.18 -1.33 -1.66
N GLY A 83 -4.18 -0.21 -2.41
CA GLY A 83 -3.49 -0.16 -3.71
C GLY A 83 -1.97 -0.35 -3.62
N ASN A 84 -1.34 -0.04 -2.48
CA ASN A 84 0.05 -0.39 -2.23
C ASN A 84 0.22 -1.88 -1.93
N LEU A 85 -0.67 -2.45 -1.12
CA LEU A 85 -0.65 -3.88 -0.78
C LEU A 85 -0.87 -4.77 -2.00
N GLU A 86 -1.82 -4.42 -2.86
CA GLU A 86 -2.07 -5.12 -4.13
C GLU A 86 -0.85 -5.15 -5.05
N LYS A 87 -0.06 -4.08 -5.07
CA LYS A 87 1.21 -4.04 -5.81
C LYS A 87 2.29 -4.93 -5.20
N CYS A 88 2.33 -5.04 -3.87
CA CYS A 88 3.32 -5.85 -3.16
C CYS A 88 2.95 -7.33 -3.14
N ILE A 89 1.64 -7.63 -2.97
CA ILE A 89 1.08 -8.99 -2.91
C ILE A 89 0.34 -9.22 -4.23
N ASN A 90 1.10 -9.32 -5.31
CA ASN A 90 0.56 -9.46 -6.66
C ASN A 90 0.48 -10.92 -7.10
N ASP A 91 -0.36 -11.18 -8.11
CA ASP A 91 -0.63 -12.50 -8.69
C ASP A 91 0.60 -13.17 -9.35
N ASP A 92 1.71 -12.45 -9.45
CA ASP A 92 2.95 -13.03 -9.97
C ASP A 92 3.74 -13.80 -8.92
N LYS A 93 3.57 -13.48 -7.64
CA LYS A 93 4.35 -14.02 -6.52
C LYS A 93 3.49 -14.67 -5.46
N TYR A 94 2.26 -14.19 -5.28
CA TYR A 94 1.38 -14.59 -4.19
C TYR A 94 -0.05 -14.80 -4.67
N ILE A 95 -0.79 -15.65 -3.94
CA ILE A 95 -2.24 -15.72 -4.06
C ILE A 95 -2.81 -14.85 -2.94
N TYR A 96 -3.41 -13.72 -3.32
CA TYR A 96 -4.06 -12.79 -2.40
C TYR A 96 -5.36 -13.40 -1.85
N ILE A 97 -5.56 -13.33 -0.54
CA ILE A 97 -6.78 -13.74 0.16
C ILE A 97 -7.31 -12.54 0.95
N ASN A 98 -8.59 -12.22 0.73
CA ASN A 98 -9.27 -11.20 1.54
C ASN A 98 -9.38 -11.68 2.99
N GLY A 99 -8.86 -10.88 3.92
CA GLY A 99 -8.85 -11.19 5.35
C GLY A 99 -10.13 -10.81 6.10
N GLU A 100 -11.07 -10.10 5.50
CA GLU A 100 -12.29 -9.64 6.15
C GLU A 100 -13.11 -10.75 6.84
N PRO A 101 -13.34 -11.94 6.24
CA PRO A 101 -14.03 -13.03 6.91
C PRO A 101 -13.35 -13.53 8.20
N TYR A 102 -12.03 -13.37 8.29
CA TYR A 102 -11.26 -13.78 9.49
C TYR A 102 -11.34 -12.72 10.59
N ILE A 103 -11.49 -11.44 10.23
CA ILE A 103 -11.82 -10.37 11.18
C ILE A 103 -13.15 -10.68 11.86
N GLU A 104 -14.15 -11.13 11.10
CA GLU A 104 -15.42 -11.56 11.68
C GLU A 104 -15.28 -12.79 12.60
N LYS A 105 -14.42 -13.75 12.27
CA LYS A 105 -14.13 -14.89 13.16
C LYS A 105 -13.52 -14.42 14.49
N LEU A 106 -12.55 -13.52 14.46
CA LEU A 106 -11.96 -12.93 15.66
C LEU A 106 -12.99 -12.20 16.51
N ASN A 107 -13.87 -11.43 15.88
CA ASN A 107 -14.97 -10.75 16.58
C ASN A 107 -15.90 -11.74 17.29
N LYS A 108 -16.22 -12.89 16.68
CA LYS A 108 -17.08 -13.92 17.26
C LYS A 108 -16.48 -14.59 18.50
N VAL A 109 -15.17 -14.66 18.62
CA VAL A 109 -14.47 -15.20 19.80
C VAL A 109 -14.18 -14.14 20.85
N GLY A 110 -14.72 -12.92 20.68
CA GLY A 110 -14.66 -11.84 21.65
C GLY A 110 -13.53 -10.83 21.42
N ILE A 111 -12.75 -10.97 20.36
CA ILE A 111 -11.70 -10.01 19.96
C ILE A 111 -12.34 -8.96 19.05
N VAL A 112 -13.10 -8.03 19.66
CA VAL A 112 -13.82 -6.98 18.93
C VAL A 112 -12.84 -5.96 18.32
N ASP A 113 -11.76 -5.67 19.03
CA ASP A 113 -10.68 -4.83 18.55
C ASP A 113 -9.53 -5.72 18.05
N ILE A 114 -9.50 -5.94 16.75
CA ILE A 114 -8.49 -6.77 16.09
C ILE A 114 -7.06 -6.25 16.30
N THR A 115 -6.90 -4.96 16.63
CA THR A 115 -5.58 -4.37 16.89
C THR A 115 -4.95 -4.97 18.14
N THR A 116 -5.79 -5.45 19.07
CA THR A 116 -5.36 -6.12 20.30
C THR A 116 -5.09 -7.61 20.11
N ALA A 117 -5.48 -8.19 18.94
CA ALA A 117 -5.27 -9.59 18.65
C ALA A 117 -3.76 -9.94 18.73
N GLU A 118 -3.47 -10.94 19.52
CA GLU A 118 -2.14 -11.50 19.62
C GLU A 118 -1.90 -12.50 18.46
N ARG A 119 -0.66 -12.94 18.32
CA ARG A 119 -0.30 -13.92 17.31
C ARG A 119 -1.12 -15.21 17.44
N ALA A 120 -1.34 -15.70 18.66
CA ALA A 120 -2.09 -16.92 18.91
C ALA A 120 -3.53 -16.79 18.40
N ASP A 121 -4.20 -15.68 18.71
CA ASP A 121 -5.57 -15.42 18.26
C ASP A 121 -5.69 -15.44 16.74
N ILE A 122 -4.71 -14.84 16.06
CA ILE A 122 -4.67 -14.81 14.59
C ILE A 122 -4.43 -16.22 14.04
N VAL A 123 -3.47 -16.96 14.59
CA VAL A 123 -3.19 -18.35 14.15
C VAL A 123 -4.43 -19.23 14.34
N ASP A 124 -5.10 -19.11 15.48
CA ASP A 124 -6.31 -19.90 15.78
C ASP A 124 -7.49 -19.54 14.84
N ALA A 125 -7.62 -18.25 14.47
CA ALA A 125 -8.65 -17.82 13.51
C ALA A 125 -8.46 -18.42 12.10
N PHE A 126 -7.23 -18.77 11.75
CA PHE A 126 -6.86 -19.40 10.48
C PHE A 126 -6.68 -20.91 10.56
N GLU A 127 -6.96 -21.55 11.71
CA GLU A 127 -6.84 -23.00 11.86
C GLU A 127 -7.73 -23.74 10.84
N GLY A 128 -7.14 -24.65 10.10
CA GLY A 128 -7.82 -25.42 9.04
C GLY A 128 -8.02 -24.69 7.72
N GLU A 129 -7.58 -23.45 7.60
CA GLU A 129 -7.65 -22.70 6.37
C GLU A 129 -6.39 -22.91 5.51
N ASP A 130 -6.56 -22.86 4.19
CA ASP A 130 -5.47 -23.01 3.23
C ASP A 130 -4.80 -21.64 2.99
N VAL A 131 -4.13 -21.11 4.03
CA VAL A 131 -3.41 -19.84 4.05
C VAL A 131 -2.03 -20.05 4.64
N ASP A 132 -1.01 -19.52 4.00
CA ASP A 132 0.40 -19.69 4.41
C ASP A 132 0.87 -18.55 5.31
N TYR A 133 0.52 -17.31 4.94
CA TYR A 133 0.94 -16.10 5.64
C TYR A 133 -0.22 -15.14 5.88
N VAL A 134 -0.12 -14.40 6.98
CA VAL A 134 -1.01 -13.27 7.26
C VAL A 134 -0.20 -11.98 7.29
N VAL A 135 -0.69 -10.98 6.58
CA VAL A 135 -0.24 -9.58 6.66
C VAL A 135 -1.33 -8.78 7.35
N PHE A 136 -1.08 -8.36 8.58
CA PHE A 136 -1.97 -7.49 9.34
C PHE A 136 -1.47 -6.05 9.28
N ILE A 137 -2.34 -5.14 8.86
CA ILE A 137 -2.07 -3.69 8.78
C ILE A 137 -3.22 -2.93 9.41
N GLU A 138 -2.89 -1.98 10.26
CA GLU A 138 -3.83 -1.02 10.84
C GLU A 138 -3.37 0.41 10.51
N VAL A 139 -4.28 1.26 10.07
CA VAL A 139 -4.05 2.71 10.03
C VAL A 139 -4.63 3.31 11.30
N GLN A 140 -3.79 3.80 12.19
CA GLN A 140 -4.21 4.42 13.46
C GLN A 140 -4.75 5.84 13.24
N PRO A 141 -5.52 6.40 14.20
CA PRO A 141 -6.04 7.76 14.12
C PRO A 141 -4.94 8.78 13.83
N PHE A 142 -5.21 9.70 12.91
CA PHE A 142 -4.25 10.73 12.54
C PHE A 142 -4.18 11.82 13.60
N ILE A 143 -2.97 12.13 14.05
CA ILE A 143 -2.73 13.20 15.01
C ILE A 143 -2.43 14.48 14.24
N ALA A 144 -3.43 15.37 14.12
CA ALA A 144 -3.29 16.66 13.47
C ALA A 144 -2.92 17.75 14.49
N ARG A 145 -1.99 18.64 14.11
CA ARG A 145 -1.62 19.83 14.89
C ARG A 145 -1.54 21.03 13.97
N ASP A 146 -2.22 22.10 14.33
CA ASP A 146 -2.09 23.38 13.65
C ASP A 146 -0.76 24.05 14.00
N LYS A 147 -0.11 24.64 13.00
CA LYS A 147 1.13 25.37 13.13
C LYS A 147 0.92 26.79 12.63
N VAL A 148 0.91 27.73 13.55
CA VAL A 148 0.72 29.14 13.24
C VAL A 148 2.01 29.89 13.55
N THR A 149 2.51 30.58 12.54
CA THR A 149 3.62 31.54 12.68
C THR A 149 3.12 32.93 12.33
N PHE A 150 3.95 33.95 12.52
CA PHE A 150 3.57 35.34 12.22
C PHE A 150 3.22 35.54 10.73
N PHE A 151 3.77 34.74 9.82
CA PHE A 151 3.59 34.87 8.37
C PHE A 151 2.90 33.68 7.70
N THR A 152 2.77 32.54 8.38
CA THR A 152 2.24 31.32 7.76
C THR A 152 1.29 30.56 8.69
N VAL A 153 0.30 29.97 8.08
CA VAL A 153 -0.55 28.94 8.72
C VAL A 153 -0.19 27.61 8.10
N GLY A 154 0.04 26.61 8.93
CA GLY A 154 0.43 25.27 8.49
C GLY A 154 -0.25 24.18 9.30
N LYS A 155 -0.04 22.97 8.89
CA LYS A 155 -0.49 21.76 9.58
C LYS A 155 0.62 20.73 9.62
N ASP A 156 0.71 20.08 10.77
CA ASP A 156 1.53 18.89 10.99
C ASP A 156 0.57 17.71 11.21
N ILE A 157 0.76 16.63 10.48
CA ILE A 157 0.01 15.39 10.69
C ILE A 157 1.00 14.25 10.94
N THR A 158 0.77 13.54 12.02
CA THR A 158 1.49 12.30 12.35
C THR A 158 0.57 11.12 12.09
N THR A 159 1.06 10.16 11.34
CA THR A 159 0.38 8.91 10.99
C THR A 159 1.17 7.75 11.55
N THR A 160 0.50 6.77 12.13
CA THR A 160 1.12 5.54 12.64
C THR A 160 0.41 4.34 12.04
N VAL A 161 1.19 3.38 11.54
CA VAL A 161 0.69 2.15 10.90
C VAL A 161 1.46 0.95 11.46
N PRO A 162 0.87 0.19 12.40
CA PRO A 162 1.33 -1.13 12.78
C PRO A 162 1.29 -2.10 11.60
N LEU A 163 2.32 -2.95 11.49
CA LEU A 163 2.43 -4.03 10.53
C LEU A 163 2.88 -5.30 11.26
N LYS A 164 2.15 -6.39 11.06
CA LYS A 164 2.55 -7.74 11.50
C LYS A 164 2.56 -8.67 10.29
N ILE A 165 3.60 -9.48 10.15
CA ILE A 165 3.66 -10.57 9.15
C ILE A 165 3.82 -11.86 9.93
N ILE A 166 2.91 -12.80 9.72
CA ILE A 166 2.83 -14.06 10.48
C ILE A 166 2.95 -15.22 9.50
N ASP A 167 3.85 -16.15 9.80
CA ASP A 167 3.92 -17.46 9.20
C ASP A 167 2.95 -18.37 9.98
N LEU A 168 1.84 -18.73 9.36
CA LEU A 168 0.79 -19.53 10.01
C LEU A 168 1.22 -20.98 10.24
N VAL A 169 2.00 -21.54 9.32
CA VAL A 169 2.45 -22.95 9.40
C VAL A 169 3.37 -23.17 10.61
N ASN A 170 4.26 -22.22 10.87
CA ASN A 170 5.20 -22.29 12.01
C ASN A 170 4.74 -21.48 13.22
N GLY A 171 3.61 -20.79 13.13
CA GLY A 171 3.05 -19.98 14.20
C GLY A 171 4.01 -18.90 14.71
N LYS A 172 4.73 -18.20 13.83
CA LYS A 172 5.74 -17.22 14.24
C LYS A 172 5.59 -15.88 13.51
N TYR A 173 6.02 -14.80 14.18
CA TYR A 173 6.21 -13.53 13.49
C TYR A 173 7.42 -13.55 12.57
N LEU A 174 7.23 -13.17 11.31
CA LEU A 174 8.31 -12.79 10.39
C LEU A 174 8.64 -11.31 10.53
N TYR A 175 7.65 -10.51 10.91
CA TYR A 175 7.79 -9.11 11.25
C TYR A 175 6.70 -8.70 12.25
N ASN A 176 7.03 -7.84 13.19
CA ASN A 176 6.10 -7.18 14.09
C ASN A 176 6.67 -5.81 14.45
N GLY A 177 6.08 -4.77 13.92
CA GLY A 177 6.56 -3.41 14.12
C GLY A 177 5.51 -2.37 13.76
N LYS A 178 5.88 -1.10 13.87
CA LYS A 178 5.04 0.03 13.48
C LYS A 178 5.88 1.08 12.77
N PHE A 179 5.28 1.73 11.80
CA PHE A 179 5.82 2.89 11.11
C PHE A 179 5.14 4.14 11.63
N THR A 180 5.88 5.20 11.84
CA THR A 180 5.34 6.49 12.24
C THR A 180 6.00 7.57 11.42
N GLU A 181 5.19 8.30 10.66
CA GLU A 181 5.65 9.39 9.82
C GLU A 181 4.91 10.68 10.15
N LYS A 182 5.66 11.76 10.05
CA LYS A 182 5.16 13.11 10.19
C LYS A 182 5.31 13.85 8.86
N ALA A 183 4.22 14.42 8.38
CA ALA A 183 4.26 15.37 7.28
C ALA A 183 3.82 16.75 7.76
N SER A 184 4.37 17.77 7.11
CA SER A 184 4.05 19.17 7.39
C SER A 184 3.78 19.88 6.06
N ASP A 185 2.87 20.83 6.11
CA ASP A 185 2.68 21.78 5.01
C ASP A 185 2.34 23.16 5.59
N SER A 186 2.69 24.22 4.87
CA SER A 186 2.42 25.59 5.29
C SER A 186 2.15 26.52 4.11
N THR A 187 1.29 27.50 4.28
CA THR A 187 0.97 28.51 3.26
C THR A 187 0.94 29.90 3.87
N MET A 188 1.24 30.91 3.05
CA MET A 188 1.11 32.32 3.43
C MET A 188 -0.31 32.82 3.20
N ILE A 189 -1.09 32.19 2.31
CA ILE A 189 -2.44 32.61 1.93
C ILE A 189 -3.32 31.35 1.81
N GLY A 190 -4.44 31.36 2.53
CA GLY A 190 -5.42 30.27 2.51
C GLY A 190 -5.17 29.22 3.59
N GLY A 191 -5.99 28.17 3.59
CA GLY A 191 -5.91 27.03 4.52
C GLY A 191 -5.31 25.79 3.86
N ILE A 192 -4.58 25.00 4.63
CA ILE A 192 -4.10 23.69 4.19
C ILE A 192 -5.06 22.62 4.70
N GLY A 193 -5.52 21.76 3.80
CA GLY A 193 -6.38 20.64 4.15
C GLY A 193 -5.61 19.53 4.85
N ASN A 194 -6.21 18.91 5.87
CA ASN A 194 -5.63 17.77 6.57
C ASN A 194 -5.31 16.62 5.60
N LYS A 195 -6.19 16.36 4.63
CA LYS A 195 -6.08 15.27 3.66
C LYS A 195 -4.73 15.27 2.92
N SER A 196 -4.33 16.40 2.32
CA SER A 196 -3.08 16.46 1.54
C SER A 196 -1.85 16.17 2.39
N VAL A 197 -1.84 16.63 3.64
CA VAL A 197 -0.72 16.41 4.57
C VAL A 197 -0.72 14.96 5.07
N ALA A 198 -1.89 14.39 5.39
CA ALA A 198 -2.03 13.01 5.80
C ALA A 198 -1.55 12.04 4.70
N MET A 199 -1.97 12.29 3.43
CA MET A 199 -1.54 11.45 2.30
C MET A 199 -0.02 11.51 2.08
N LYS A 200 0.63 12.66 2.30
CA LYS A 200 2.10 12.76 2.25
C LYS A 200 2.78 11.87 3.30
N ALA A 201 2.27 11.83 4.54
CA ALA A 201 2.79 10.96 5.58
C ALA A 201 2.55 9.48 5.25
N LEU A 202 1.33 9.16 4.82
CA LEU A 202 0.92 7.79 4.48
C LEU A 202 1.72 7.21 3.31
N ASN A 203 2.00 8.00 2.28
CA ASN A 203 2.83 7.56 1.15
C ASN A 203 4.25 7.18 1.58
N LYS A 204 4.86 7.93 2.49
CA LYS A 204 6.17 7.56 3.05
C LYS A 204 6.10 6.25 3.85
N ILE A 205 5.03 6.04 4.61
CA ILE A 205 4.80 4.78 5.31
C ILE A 205 4.64 3.63 4.31
N ASN A 206 3.92 3.83 3.21
CA ASN A 206 3.77 2.82 2.17
C ASN A 206 5.11 2.40 1.55
N GLU A 207 6.05 3.32 1.35
CA GLU A 207 7.41 2.99 0.90
C GLU A 207 8.12 2.07 1.91
N GLN A 208 7.97 2.33 3.21
CA GLN A 208 8.53 1.49 4.27
C GLN A 208 7.85 0.13 4.35
N ILE A 209 6.50 0.07 4.23
CA ILE A 209 5.72 -1.17 4.17
C ILE A 209 6.20 -2.02 2.98
N THR A 210 6.31 -1.42 1.79
CA THR A 210 6.81 -2.09 0.58
C THR A 210 8.19 -2.70 0.80
N SER A 211 9.10 -1.94 1.41
CA SER A 211 10.45 -2.43 1.72
C SER A 211 10.42 -3.63 2.67
N VAL A 212 9.59 -3.58 3.71
CA VAL A 212 9.48 -4.69 4.68
C VAL A 212 8.82 -5.90 4.04
N LEU A 213 7.73 -5.74 3.29
CA LEU A 213 7.08 -6.86 2.60
C LEU A 213 8.04 -7.54 1.63
N THR A 214 8.79 -6.77 0.83
CA THR A 214 9.77 -7.31 -0.11
C THR A 214 10.87 -8.14 0.57
N VAL A 215 11.27 -7.76 1.79
CA VAL A 215 12.38 -8.44 2.50
C VAL A 215 11.89 -9.56 3.41
N ARG A 216 10.69 -9.43 3.99
CA ARG A 216 10.21 -10.29 5.08
C ARG A 216 9.12 -11.26 4.68
N LEU A 217 8.37 -10.99 3.61
CA LEU A 217 7.34 -11.91 3.12
C LEU A 217 8.00 -12.89 2.13
N PRO A 218 8.08 -14.20 2.45
CA PRO A 218 8.72 -15.16 1.57
C PRO A 218 7.90 -15.39 0.30
N GLU A 219 8.56 -15.53 -0.84
CA GLU A 219 7.94 -15.89 -2.14
C GLU A 219 7.70 -17.40 -2.29
N GLU A 220 8.02 -18.19 -1.26
CA GLU A 220 7.85 -19.65 -1.23
C GLU A 220 6.93 -20.05 -0.08
N LYS A 221 6.24 -21.17 -0.24
CA LYS A 221 5.42 -21.74 0.83
C LYS A 221 6.28 -22.10 2.04
N PRO A 222 5.76 -21.89 3.26
CA PRO A 222 6.49 -22.23 4.45
C PRO A 222 6.68 -23.75 4.58
N VAL A 223 7.86 -24.15 4.96
CA VAL A 223 8.13 -25.56 5.32
C VAL A 223 7.91 -25.73 6.82
N ALA A 224 7.05 -26.68 7.20
CA ALA A 224 6.84 -27.00 8.61
C ALA A 224 8.17 -27.44 9.25
N VAL A 225 8.63 -26.66 10.22
CA VAL A 225 9.80 -27.06 11.03
C VAL A 225 9.31 -28.10 12.01
N ALA A 226 9.81 -29.34 11.87
CA ALA A 226 9.53 -30.41 12.84
C ALA A 226 9.84 -29.90 14.25
N ALA A 227 8.82 -29.86 15.11
CA ALA A 227 9.03 -29.48 16.50
C ALA A 227 9.96 -30.48 17.13
N ASP A 228 11.20 -30.07 17.44
CA ASP A 228 12.11 -30.84 18.26
C ASP A 228 11.40 -31.11 19.59
N LYS A 229 10.90 -32.33 19.74
CA LYS A 229 10.34 -32.80 21.02
C LYS A 229 11.49 -32.85 22.03
N LYS A 230 11.63 -31.78 22.82
CA LYS A 230 12.39 -31.82 24.07
C LYS A 230 11.52 -32.29 25.21
#